data_f75da0831d5afc985a1ff6dfaa77da9e
#
_entry.id   f75da0831d5afc985a1ff6dfaa77da9e
#
_cell.length_a   1.000
_cell.length_b   1.000
_cell.length_c   1.000
_cell.angle_alpha   90.00
_cell.angle_beta   90.00
_cell.angle_gamma   90.00
#
_symmetry.space_group_name_H-M   'P 1'
#
loop_
_entity.id
_entity.type
_entity.pdbx_description
1 polymer ?
#
loop_
_entity_poly.entity_id
_entity_poly.type
_entity_poly.pdbx_seq_one_letter_code
_entity_poly.pdbx_strand_id
1 'polypeptide(L)'
;MSVHRRFLIRTLGELVGGGDITAAQLDAAIPNVKELDGGERAAWSALSHWADDGDIRAKNPRYGPLQLNMMAEMARRLDLG
;
A
#
# COMPACT_ATOMS: atom_id res chain seq x y z
N MET A 1 12.78 -3.53 -13.06
CA MET A 1 11.84 -3.35 -11.93
C MET A 1 11.44 -4.71 -11.39
N SER A 2 11.46 -4.90 -10.08
CA SER A 2 11.12 -6.17 -9.47
C SER A 2 9.62 -6.46 -9.54
N VAL A 3 9.25 -7.74 -9.44
CA VAL A 3 7.84 -8.15 -9.43
C VAL A 3 7.11 -7.52 -8.23
N HIS A 4 7.77 -7.47 -7.06
CA HIS A 4 7.19 -6.89 -5.87
C HIS A 4 6.95 -5.38 -6.02
N ARG A 5 7.89 -4.66 -6.62
CA ARG A 5 7.74 -3.23 -6.86
C ARG A 5 6.57 -2.93 -7.77
N ARG A 6 6.43 -3.69 -8.87
CA ARG A 6 5.28 -3.56 -9.77
C ARG A 6 3.95 -3.79 -9.06
N PHE A 7 3.90 -4.85 -8.25
CA PHE A 7 2.70 -5.16 -7.47
C PHE A 7 2.35 -4.01 -6.52
N LEU A 8 3.35 -3.47 -5.82
CA LEU A 8 3.14 -2.37 -4.86
C LEU A 8 2.64 -1.10 -5.57
N ILE A 9 3.27 -0.72 -6.67
CA ILE A 9 2.86 0.47 -7.44
C ILE A 9 1.42 0.31 -7.92
N ARG A 10 1.08 -0.84 -8.49
CA ARG A 10 -0.26 -1.11 -9.00
C ARG A 10 -1.29 -1.08 -7.88
N THR A 11 -0.99 -1.73 -6.77
CA THR A 11 -1.93 -1.83 -5.64
C THR A 11 -2.16 -0.47 -4.99
N LEU A 12 -1.10 0.32 -4.80
CA LEU A 12 -1.23 1.68 -4.30
C LEU A 12 -2.12 2.51 -5.22
N GLY A 13 -1.91 2.40 -6.52
CA GLY A 13 -2.73 3.11 -7.51
C GLY A 13 -4.19 2.67 -7.49
N GLU A 14 -4.45 1.38 -7.30
CA GLU A 14 -5.81 0.85 -7.19
C GLU A 14 -6.52 1.40 -5.96
N LEU A 15 -5.83 1.49 -4.82
CA LEU A 15 -6.42 2.05 -3.60
C LEU A 15 -6.74 3.53 -3.76
N VAL A 16 -5.83 4.30 -4.37
CA VAL A 16 -6.05 5.72 -4.66
C VAL A 16 -7.26 5.90 -5.58
N GLY A 17 -7.48 4.96 -6.49
CA GLY A 17 -8.63 4.96 -7.39
C GLY A 17 -9.92 4.42 -6.79
N GLY A 18 -9.94 4.07 -5.50
CA GLY A 18 -11.14 3.57 -4.83
C GLY A 18 -11.20 2.06 -4.61
N GLY A 19 -10.14 1.33 -4.95
CA GLY A 19 -10.04 -0.11 -4.69
C GLY A 19 -9.69 -0.42 -3.23
N ASP A 20 -9.47 -1.70 -2.96
CA ASP A 20 -9.13 -2.15 -1.61
C ASP A 20 -8.20 -3.36 -1.68
N ILE A 21 -7.60 -3.71 -0.54
CA ILE A 21 -6.78 -4.90 -0.39
C ILE A 21 -6.96 -5.48 1.01
N THR A 22 -6.90 -6.82 1.11
CA THR A 22 -6.93 -7.50 2.40
C THR A 22 -5.52 -7.91 2.81
N ALA A 23 -5.32 -8.13 4.12
CA ALA A 23 -4.05 -8.63 4.65
C ALA A 23 -3.67 -9.97 4.00
N ALA A 24 -4.64 -10.84 3.76
CA ALA A 24 -4.41 -12.13 3.13
C ALA A 24 -3.91 -11.99 1.69
N GLN A 25 -4.48 -11.04 0.93
CA GLN A 25 -4.04 -10.77 -0.44
C GLN A 25 -2.61 -10.22 -0.46
N LEU A 26 -2.30 -9.32 0.47
CA LEU A 26 -0.97 -8.73 0.58
C LEU A 26 0.07 -9.80 0.94
N ASP A 27 -0.22 -10.64 1.92
CA ASP A 27 0.68 -11.72 2.35
C ASP A 27 0.89 -12.75 1.24
N ALA A 28 -0.15 -13.07 0.48
CA ALA A 28 -0.04 -14.00 -0.64
C ALA A 28 0.86 -13.46 -1.75
N ALA A 29 0.80 -12.15 -2.01
CA ALA A 29 1.61 -11.51 -3.04
C ALA A 29 3.07 -11.32 -2.61
N ILE A 30 3.30 -11.00 -1.33
CA ILE A 30 4.63 -10.75 -0.78
C ILE A 30 4.79 -11.55 0.51
N PRO A 31 5.12 -12.83 0.41
CA PRO A 31 5.26 -13.68 1.60
C PRO A 31 6.52 -13.40 2.42
N ASN A 32 7.53 -12.79 1.80
CA ASN A 32 8.79 -12.48 2.50
C ASN A 32 9.14 -11.00 2.36
N VAL A 33 8.76 -10.22 3.38
CA VAL A 33 8.99 -8.77 3.43
C VAL A 33 10.48 -8.42 3.46
N LYS A 34 11.32 -9.35 3.88
CA LYS A 34 12.78 -9.12 3.94
C LYS A 34 13.41 -8.95 2.56
N GLU A 35 12.75 -9.39 1.51
CA GLU A 35 13.21 -9.22 0.13
C GLU A 35 13.00 -7.79 -0.39
N LEU A 36 12.20 -6.98 0.32
CA LEU A 36 11.90 -5.62 -0.10
C LEU A 36 13.00 -4.65 0.31
N ASP A 37 13.27 -3.65 -0.55
CA ASP A 37 14.14 -2.54 -0.17
C ASP A 37 13.38 -1.56 0.75
N GLY A 38 14.05 -0.47 1.16
CA GLY A 38 13.47 0.49 2.11
C GLY A 38 12.19 1.14 1.59
N GLY A 39 12.17 1.56 0.32
CA GLY A 39 10.99 2.18 -0.29
C GLY A 39 9.85 1.20 -0.48
N GLU A 40 10.17 -0.01 -0.94
CA GLU A 40 9.18 -1.07 -1.11
C GLU A 40 8.60 -1.50 0.23
N ARG A 41 9.43 -1.60 1.27
CA ARG A 41 8.98 -1.95 2.61
C ARG A 41 8.05 -0.90 3.20
N ALA A 42 8.35 0.38 2.98
CA ALA A 42 7.47 1.46 3.41
C ALA A 42 6.10 1.37 2.75
N ALA A 43 6.06 1.09 1.45
CA ALA A 43 4.81 0.89 0.72
C ALA A 43 4.04 -0.32 1.23
N TRP A 44 4.73 -1.45 1.44
CA TRP A 44 4.11 -2.65 2.02
C TRP A 44 3.50 -2.35 3.39
N SER A 45 4.23 -1.63 4.23
CA SER A 45 3.75 -1.26 5.56
C SER A 45 2.49 -0.40 5.48
N ALA A 46 2.45 0.57 4.56
CA ALA A 46 1.26 1.41 4.35
C ALA A 46 0.06 0.57 3.93
N LEU A 47 0.25 -0.39 3.03
CA LEU A 47 -0.83 -1.29 2.60
C LEU A 47 -1.30 -2.20 3.73
N SER A 48 -0.38 -2.70 4.54
CA SER A 48 -0.70 -3.53 5.70
C SER A 48 -1.54 -2.75 6.71
N HIS A 49 -1.16 -1.52 7.01
CA HIS A 49 -1.94 -0.65 7.90
C HIS A 49 -3.32 -0.35 7.32
N TRP A 50 -3.40 -0.08 6.02
CA TRP A 50 -4.69 0.14 5.37
C TRP A 50 -5.62 -1.05 5.56
N ALA A 51 -5.12 -2.27 5.37
CA ALA A 51 -5.92 -3.49 5.53
C ALA A 51 -6.43 -3.67 6.96
N ASP A 52 -5.63 -3.28 7.96
CA ASP A 52 -5.98 -3.42 9.37
C ASP A 52 -6.84 -2.26 9.91
N ASP A 53 -6.77 -1.10 9.28
CA ASP A 53 -7.36 0.13 9.82
C ASP A 53 -8.77 0.44 9.30
N GLY A 54 -9.47 -0.56 8.76
CA GLY A 54 -10.82 -0.39 8.24
C GLY A 54 -11.79 0.23 9.26
N ASP A 55 -11.70 -0.20 10.52
CA ASP A 55 -12.54 0.32 11.59
C ASP A 55 -12.26 1.79 11.88
N ILE A 56 -10.97 2.17 11.86
CA ILE A 56 -10.54 3.54 12.10
C ILE A 56 -11.06 4.46 10.99
N ARG A 57 -10.95 4.01 9.72
CA ARG A 57 -11.46 4.78 8.58
C ARG A 57 -12.97 4.97 8.64
N ALA A 58 -13.70 3.96 9.11
CA ALA A 58 -15.14 4.04 9.25
C ALA A 58 -15.56 5.07 10.29
N LYS A 59 -14.78 5.23 11.35
CA LYS A 59 -15.06 6.16 12.45
C LYS A 59 -14.54 7.57 12.19
N ASN A 60 -13.46 7.71 11.42
CA ASN A 60 -12.82 9.00 11.15
C ASN A 60 -12.77 9.24 9.63
N PRO A 61 -13.68 10.05 9.08
CA PRO A 61 -13.76 10.27 7.63
C PRO A 61 -12.55 11.00 7.03
N ARG A 62 -11.68 11.59 7.86
CA ARG A 62 -10.47 12.28 7.39
C ARG A 62 -9.28 11.34 7.28
N TYR A 63 -9.32 10.21 7.97
CA TYR A 63 -8.18 9.28 8.04
C TYR A 63 -7.89 8.62 6.70
N GLY A 64 -8.92 8.15 6.02
CA GLY A 64 -8.78 7.51 4.70
C GLY A 64 -8.14 8.40 3.65
N PRO A 65 -8.64 9.63 3.42
CA PRO A 65 -8.02 10.56 2.47
C PRO A 65 -6.55 10.87 2.77
N LEU A 66 -6.17 11.00 4.04
CA LEU A 66 -4.77 11.23 4.42
C LEU A 66 -3.90 10.03 4.05
N GLN A 67 -4.36 8.81 4.31
CA GLN A 67 -3.65 7.60 3.92
C GLN A 67 -3.49 7.50 2.40
N LEU A 68 -4.56 7.81 1.65
CA LEU A 68 -4.53 7.75 0.19
C LEU A 68 -3.55 8.77 -0.39
N ASN A 69 -3.46 9.96 0.18
CA ASN A 69 -2.48 10.97 -0.25
C ASN A 69 -1.05 10.46 -0.05
N MET A 70 -0.76 9.82 1.08
CA MET A 70 0.54 9.21 1.35
C MET A 70 0.84 8.10 0.35
N MET A 71 -0.15 7.26 0.03
CA MET A 71 0.01 6.15 -0.90
C MET A 71 0.27 6.64 -2.32
N ALA A 72 -0.40 7.70 -2.76
CA ALA A 72 -0.16 8.31 -4.06
C ALA A 72 1.29 8.80 -4.18
N GLU A 73 1.81 9.43 -3.13
CA GLU A 73 3.19 9.89 -3.08
C GLU A 73 4.17 8.72 -3.11
N MET A 74 3.90 7.67 -2.35
CA MET A 74 4.73 6.46 -2.33
C MET A 74 4.77 5.78 -3.70
N ALA A 75 3.62 5.66 -4.35
CA ALA A 75 3.54 5.07 -5.69
C ALA A 75 4.39 5.85 -6.69
N ARG A 76 4.31 7.17 -6.64
CA ARG A 76 5.10 8.04 -7.51
C ARG A 76 6.59 7.85 -7.28
N ARG A 77 7.03 7.81 -6.02
CA ARG A 77 8.45 7.61 -5.67
C ARG A 77 8.97 6.26 -6.13
N LEU A 78 8.18 5.20 -5.98
CA LEU A 78 8.56 3.87 -6.43
C LEU A 78 8.67 3.81 -7.95
N ASP A 79 7.78 4.49 -8.67
CA ASP A 79 7.77 4.52 -10.13
C ASP A 79 8.97 5.30 -10.67
N LEU A 80 9.38 6.37 -10.00
CA LEU A 80 10.53 7.19 -10.38
C LEU A 80 11.87 6.56 -9.97
N GLY A 81 11.87 5.80 -8.91
CA GLY A 81 13.06 5.15 -8.36
C GLY A 81 13.32 3.80 -8.94
#